data_82d4825863f6e677ea963dd00910581a
#
_entry.id   82d4825863f6e677ea963dd00910581a
#
_cell.length_a   1.000
_cell.length_b   1.000
_cell.length_c   1.000
_cell.angle_alpha   90.00
_cell.angle_beta   90.00
_cell.angle_gamma   90.00
#
_symmetry.space_group_name_H-M   'P 1'
#
loop_
_entity.id
_entity.type
_entity.pdbx_description
1 polymer ?
#
loop_
_entity_poly.entity_id
_entity_poly.type
_entity_poly.pdbx_seq_one_letter_code
_entity_poly.pdbx_strand_id
1 'polypeptide(L)'
;MAVDQPEVATVVEREVRIAARPETVFEFFTDPEKMVLWKGCEADLDPQPGGIYRVEMGDRIIARGDYVEIDRPSRVVFTWGWEGQESSGPHGVPPGSSRVEVTLEPDGEGTLVRLRHLDLPEEARQIHGEGWDLYLGRLVIAATGGDPGIDPAGVQQADKEE
;
A
#
# COMPACT_ATOMS: atom_id res chain seq x y z
N MET A 1 -7.28 34.59 1.26
CA MET A 1 -7.35 34.07 1.22
C MET A 1 -6.98 33.06 0.97
N ALA A 2 -6.79 32.90 0.75
CA ALA A 2 -6.67 32.14 0.37
C ALA A 2 -6.36 31.19 0.64
N VAL A 3 -6.23 30.77 0.69
CA VAL A 3 -5.93 29.96 0.85
C VAL A 3 -6.18 28.77 1.02
N ASP A 4 -6.54 28.10 1.17
CA ASP A 4 -7.06 27.04 1.15
C ASP A 4 -6.51 25.99 0.36
N GLN A 5 -5.83 26.06 -0.57
CA GLN A 5 -5.24 25.13 -1.33
C GLN A 5 -4.43 24.13 -0.63
N PRO A 6 -3.77 24.39 0.41
CA PRO A 6 -2.94 23.43 1.09
C PRO A 6 -3.65 22.17 1.44
N GLU A 7 -4.94 22.22 1.63
CA GLU A 7 -5.61 21.05 2.00
C GLU A 7 -5.57 20.02 0.96
N VAL A 8 -5.60 20.41 -0.27
CA VAL A 8 -5.60 19.46 -1.34
C VAL A 8 -4.31 18.70 -1.38
N ALA A 9 -3.21 19.32 -0.98
CA ALA A 9 -1.93 18.69 -1.10
C ALA A 9 -1.57 17.79 0.06
N THR A 10 -2.41 17.66 1.07
CA THR A 10 -2.01 16.91 2.24
C THR A 10 -2.33 15.42 2.16
N VAL A 11 -3.03 14.97 1.14
CA VAL A 11 -3.46 13.59 1.03
C VAL A 11 -3.11 13.07 -0.35
N VAL A 12 -2.55 11.86 -0.41
CA VAL A 12 -2.37 11.17 -1.68
C VAL A 12 -3.62 10.33 -1.89
N GLU A 13 -4.31 10.53 -3.00
CA GLU A 13 -5.53 9.79 -3.29
C GLU A 13 -5.42 9.11 -4.63
N ARG A 14 -5.82 7.86 -4.70
CA ARG A 14 -5.79 7.10 -5.94
C ARG A 14 -7.05 6.25 -6.03
N GLU A 15 -7.43 5.92 -7.25
CA GLU A 15 -8.62 5.14 -7.49
C GLU A 15 -8.37 4.23 -8.67
N VAL A 16 -8.70 2.94 -8.55
CA VAL A 16 -8.59 2.02 -9.67
C VAL A 16 -9.78 1.08 -9.66
N ARG A 17 -10.16 0.61 -10.83
CA ARG A 17 -11.22 -0.38 -10.95
C ARG A 17 -10.58 -1.73 -11.25
N ILE A 18 -10.99 -2.75 -10.52
CA ILE A 18 -10.44 -4.08 -10.67
C ILE A 18 -11.55 -5.03 -11.04
N ALA A 19 -11.32 -5.88 -12.04
CA ALA A 19 -12.33 -6.82 -12.50
C ALA A 19 -12.31 -8.08 -11.63
N ALA A 20 -12.54 -7.89 -10.35
CA ALA A 20 -12.64 -8.94 -9.36
C ALA A 20 -13.56 -8.45 -8.25
N ARG A 21 -14.22 -9.36 -7.55
CA ARG A 21 -15.20 -8.96 -6.55
C ARG A 21 -14.50 -8.42 -5.31
N PRO A 22 -15.20 -7.59 -4.53
CA PRO A 22 -14.56 -7.01 -3.32
C PRO A 22 -13.97 -8.05 -2.39
N GLU A 23 -14.64 -9.18 -2.22
CA GLU A 23 -14.12 -10.24 -1.35
C GLU A 23 -12.76 -10.74 -1.81
N THR A 24 -12.58 -10.84 -3.12
CA THR A 24 -11.33 -11.28 -3.68
C THR A 24 -10.26 -10.22 -3.50
N VAL A 25 -10.59 -8.97 -3.82
CA VAL A 25 -9.63 -7.89 -3.72
C VAL A 25 -9.20 -7.68 -2.26
N PHE A 26 -10.14 -7.82 -1.34
CA PHE A 26 -9.86 -7.62 0.07
C PHE A 26 -8.74 -8.52 0.56
N GLU A 27 -8.69 -9.75 0.06
CA GLU A 27 -7.66 -10.68 0.49
C GLU A 27 -6.26 -10.24 0.09
N PHE A 28 -6.14 -9.44 -0.95
CA PHE A 28 -4.81 -8.96 -1.35
C PHE A 28 -4.26 -7.93 -0.38
N PHE A 29 -5.08 -7.43 0.54
CA PHE A 29 -4.63 -6.51 1.57
C PHE A 29 -4.47 -7.18 2.93
N THR A 30 -4.92 -8.42 3.08
CA THR A 30 -4.94 -9.06 4.40
C THR A 30 -4.26 -10.43 4.44
N ASP A 31 -4.10 -11.08 3.30
CA ASP A 31 -3.51 -12.42 3.25
C ASP A 31 -2.05 -12.30 2.82
N PRO A 32 -1.09 -12.74 3.63
CA PRO A 32 0.33 -12.57 3.27
C PRO A 32 0.69 -13.23 1.95
N GLU A 33 0.09 -14.36 1.63
CA GLU A 33 0.41 -15.03 0.38
C GLU A 33 -0.10 -14.25 -0.81
N LYS A 34 -1.20 -13.53 -0.65
CA LYS A 34 -1.73 -12.73 -1.74
C LYS A 34 -1.05 -11.38 -1.82
N MET A 35 -0.66 -10.83 -0.69
CA MET A 35 0.03 -9.55 -0.67
C MET A 35 1.29 -9.62 -1.53
N VAL A 36 2.07 -10.68 -1.41
CA VAL A 36 3.34 -10.74 -2.13
C VAL A 36 3.16 -11.00 -3.61
N LEU A 37 1.94 -11.21 -4.08
CA LEU A 37 1.71 -11.33 -5.52
C LEU A 37 1.75 -9.97 -6.19
N TRP A 38 1.55 -8.89 -5.46
CA TRP A 38 1.56 -7.55 -6.06
C TRP A 38 2.51 -6.60 -5.37
N LYS A 39 2.95 -6.90 -4.14
CA LYS A 39 3.75 -5.93 -3.41
C LYS A 39 4.69 -6.66 -2.47
N GLY A 40 5.99 -6.44 -2.66
CA GLY A 40 6.97 -7.00 -1.77
C GLY A 40 7.31 -8.44 -2.06
N CYS A 41 8.19 -9.00 -1.24
CA CYS A 41 8.63 -10.38 -1.39
C CYS A 41 8.30 -11.23 -0.16
N GLU A 42 8.04 -10.60 0.96
CA GLU A 42 7.59 -11.31 2.17
C GLU A 42 6.63 -10.41 2.91
N ALA A 43 5.63 -10.99 3.54
CA ALA A 43 4.66 -10.21 4.29
C ALA A 43 4.32 -10.94 5.59
N ASP A 44 4.13 -10.16 6.65
CA ASP A 44 3.71 -10.68 7.94
C ASP A 44 2.51 -9.83 8.34
N LEU A 45 1.33 -10.39 8.22
CA LEU A 45 0.09 -9.63 8.39
C LEU A 45 -0.81 -10.30 9.40
N ASP A 46 -1.29 -9.51 10.36
CA ASP A 46 -2.26 -9.98 11.33
C ASP A 46 -3.48 -9.08 11.18
N PRO A 47 -4.42 -9.42 10.30
CA PRO A 47 -5.48 -8.50 9.90
C PRO A 47 -6.58 -8.36 10.94
N GLN A 48 -6.24 -7.72 12.03
CA GLN A 48 -7.20 -7.34 13.05
C GLN A 48 -6.71 -6.06 13.68
N PRO A 49 -7.58 -5.27 14.27
CA PRO A 49 -7.14 -4.01 14.86
C PRO A 49 -6.02 -4.24 15.85
N GLY A 50 -4.95 -3.52 15.69
CA GLY A 50 -3.75 -3.68 16.51
C GLY A 50 -2.78 -4.72 16.00
N GLY A 51 -3.14 -5.48 14.96
CA GLY A 51 -2.23 -6.50 14.43
C GLY A 51 -1.17 -5.91 13.53
N ILE A 52 -0.11 -6.63 13.36
CA ILE A 52 1.04 -6.12 12.60
C ILE A 52 0.75 -6.07 11.10
N TYR A 53 1.27 -5.03 10.46
CA TYR A 53 1.33 -4.93 9.01
C TYR A 53 2.79 -4.74 8.66
N ARG A 54 3.39 -5.71 7.99
CA ARG A 54 4.79 -5.64 7.67
C ARG A 54 5.03 -6.29 6.32
N VAL A 55 5.57 -5.54 5.38
CA VAL A 55 5.84 -6.04 4.03
C VAL A 55 7.29 -5.73 3.70
N GLU A 56 8.06 -6.77 3.43
CA GLU A 56 9.44 -6.60 3.04
C GLU A 56 9.50 -6.42 1.54
N MET A 57 10.01 -5.26 1.10
CA MET A 57 10.02 -4.91 -0.32
C MET A 57 11.29 -5.37 -1.01
N GLY A 58 12.33 -5.68 -0.23
CA GLY A 58 13.63 -6.06 -0.79
C GLY A 58 14.70 -5.11 -0.28
N ASP A 59 15.93 -5.56 -0.24
CA ASP A 59 17.08 -4.73 0.11
C ASP A 59 16.90 -4.06 1.47
N ARG A 60 16.29 -4.78 2.41
CA ARG A 60 16.05 -4.26 3.76
C ARG A 60 15.10 -3.07 3.78
N ILE A 61 14.34 -2.88 2.74
CA ILE A 61 13.33 -1.84 2.72
C ILE A 61 12.04 -2.49 3.16
N ILE A 62 11.54 -2.11 4.32
CA ILE A 62 10.40 -2.77 4.94
C ILE A 62 9.34 -1.74 5.27
N ALA A 63 8.13 -1.94 4.73
CA ALA A 63 6.99 -1.12 5.07
C ALA A 63 6.37 -1.71 6.34
N ARG A 64 6.08 -0.88 7.32
CA ARG A 64 5.59 -1.37 8.58
C ARG A 64 4.62 -0.43 9.27
N GLY A 65 3.62 -1.02 9.90
CA GLY A 65 2.65 -0.32 10.71
C GLY A 65 1.75 -1.32 11.40
N ASP A 66 0.55 -0.91 11.71
CA ASP A 66 -0.42 -1.76 12.37
C ASP A 66 -1.76 -1.60 11.70
N TYR A 67 -2.56 -2.67 11.67
CA TYR A 67 -3.93 -2.53 11.20
C TYR A 67 -4.72 -1.72 12.23
N VAL A 68 -5.58 -0.85 11.72
CA VAL A 68 -6.42 -0.01 12.57
C VAL A 68 -7.87 -0.44 12.46
N GLU A 69 -8.30 -0.73 11.24
CA GLU A 69 -9.70 -1.08 11.01
C GLU A 69 -9.79 -2.16 9.95
N ILE A 70 -10.56 -3.18 10.21
CA ILE A 70 -10.82 -4.26 9.25
C ILE A 70 -12.32 -4.43 9.19
N ASP A 71 -12.91 -4.12 8.03
CA ASP A 71 -14.35 -4.26 7.85
C ASP A 71 -14.56 -5.00 6.52
N ARG A 72 -14.63 -6.31 6.58
CA ARG A 72 -14.70 -7.16 5.40
C ARG A 72 -16.02 -7.00 4.71
N PRO A 73 -16.02 -6.94 3.42
CA PRO A 73 -14.89 -6.84 2.49
C PRO A 73 -14.72 -5.42 1.98
N SER A 74 -15.12 -4.42 2.75
CA SER A 74 -15.25 -3.07 2.22
C SER A 74 -14.20 -2.09 2.67
N ARG A 75 -13.47 -2.36 3.76
CA ARG A 75 -12.57 -1.33 4.24
C ARG A 75 -11.42 -1.91 5.04
N VAL A 76 -10.21 -1.40 4.77
CA VAL A 76 -9.00 -1.75 5.50
C VAL A 76 -8.27 -0.46 5.79
N VAL A 77 -7.87 -0.24 7.03
CA VAL A 77 -7.08 0.92 7.40
C VAL A 77 -5.87 0.42 8.17
N PHE A 78 -4.70 0.93 7.82
CA PHE A 78 -3.49 0.57 8.54
C PHE A 78 -2.54 1.76 8.58
N THR A 79 -1.69 1.79 9.61
CA THR A 79 -0.65 2.80 9.65
C THR A 79 0.51 2.31 8.82
N TRP A 80 1.42 3.22 8.49
CA TRP A 80 2.42 2.92 7.48
C TRP A 80 3.68 3.74 7.71
N GLY A 81 4.80 3.16 7.39
CA GLY A 81 6.07 3.85 7.36
C GLY A 81 7.14 2.86 6.95
N TRP A 82 8.39 3.26 7.05
CA TRP A 82 9.51 2.44 6.62
C TRP A 82 10.42 2.13 7.79
N GLU A 83 10.76 0.84 7.95
CA GLU A 83 11.78 0.45 8.91
C GLU A 83 13.13 0.67 8.28
N GLY A 84 14.12 0.63 9.14
CA GLY A 84 15.38 0.49 8.54
C GLY A 84 16.22 1.64 8.71
N GLN A 85 17.02 1.97 7.79
CA GLN A 85 17.95 2.82 7.92
C GLN A 85 17.61 4.09 8.43
N GLU A 86 18.32 4.68 9.17
CA GLU A 86 18.14 5.92 9.73
C GLU A 86 16.85 5.86 10.42
N SER A 87 16.60 6.39 11.39
CA SER A 87 15.44 6.24 12.20
C SER A 87 14.16 6.66 11.54
N SER A 88 14.20 7.29 10.42
CA SER A 88 12.94 7.71 9.80
C SER A 88 12.69 7.03 8.48
N GLY A 89 13.54 6.08 8.09
CA GLY A 89 13.33 5.39 6.85
C GLY A 89 13.41 6.29 5.65
N PRO A 90 13.10 5.75 4.49
CA PRO A 90 13.15 6.55 3.27
C PRO A 90 12.19 7.72 3.32
N HIS A 91 12.65 8.85 2.87
CA HIS A 91 11.83 10.05 2.73
C HIS A 91 11.20 10.52 4.04
N GLY A 92 11.78 10.15 5.17
CA GLY A 92 11.32 10.68 6.44
C GLY A 92 9.99 10.16 6.91
N VAL A 93 9.65 8.91 6.59
CA VAL A 93 8.39 8.31 6.99
C VAL A 93 8.69 7.11 7.90
N PRO A 94 8.80 7.31 9.21
CA PRO A 94 9.09 6.18 10.11
C PRO A 94 7.89 5.26 10.24
N PRO A 95 8.10 4.04 10.73
CA PRO A 95 6.99 3.10 10.86
C PRO A 95 5.84 3.68 11.66
N GLY A 96 4.64 3.47 11.16
CA GLY A 96 3.45 3.89 11.86
C GLY A 96 3.16 5.38 11.84
N SER A 97 3.96 6.17 11.11
CA SER A 97 3.81 7.61 11.14
C SER A 97 2.79 8.14 10.15
N SER A 98 2.33 7.32 9.23
CA SER A 98 1.31 7.73 8.28
C SER A 98 0.20 6.71 8.27
N ARG A 99 -0.83 6.95 7.48
CA ARG A 99 -2.04 6.12 7.53
C ARG A 99 -2.56 5.88 6.14
N VAL A 100 -2.91 4.65 5.84
CA VAL A 100 -3.45 4.27 4.55
C VAL A 100 -4.87 3.78 4.76
N GLU A 101 -5.82 4.35 4.02
CA GLU A 101 -7.21 3.95 4.09
C GLU A 101 -7.61 3.41 2.73
N VAL A 102 -8.12 2.19 2.70
CA VAL A 102 -8.53 1.53 1.46
C VAL A 102 -10.01 1.20 1.57
N THR A 103 -10.78 1.66 0.60
CA THR A 103 -12.21 1.37 0.55
C THR A 103 -12.49 0.59 -0.73
N LEU A 104 -13.27 -0.47 -0.61
CA LEU A 104 -13.61 -1.34 -1.73
C LEU A 104 -15.11 -1.30 -1.93
N GLU A 105 -15.54 -0.80 -3.09
CA GLU A 105 -16.95 -0.69 -3.38
C GLU A 105 -17.31 -1.59 -4.54
N PRO A 106 -18.42 -2.32 -4.47
CA PRO A 106 -18.84 -3.11 -5.62
C PRO A 106 -19.11 -2.19 -6.80
N ASP A 107 -18.69 -2.62 -7.98
CA ASP A 107 -18.89 -1.85 -9.19
C ASP A 107 -19.21 -2.86 -10.28
N GLY A 108 -20.51 -3.16 -10.48
CA GLY A 108 -20.90 -4.23 -11.35
C GLY A 108 -20.37 -5.53 -10.81
N GLU A 109 -19.61 -6.26 -11.63
CA GLU A 109 -19.01 -7.49 -11.16
C GLU A 109 -17.59 -7.26 -10.67
N GLY A 110 -17.16 -6.02 -10.65
CA GLY A 110 -15.81 -5.69 -10.20
C GLY A 110 -15.83 -4.88 -8.93
N THR A 111 -14.73 -4.20 -8.68
CA THR A 111 -14.55 -3.41 -7.46
C THR A 111 -13.91 -2.08 -7.82
N LEU A 112 -14.43 -1.02 -7.23
CA LEU A 112 -13.78 0.27 -7.29
C LEU A 112 -12.94 0.39 -6.01
N VAL A 113 -11.65 0.53 -6.15
CA VAL A 113 -10.74 0.63 -5.03
C VAL A 113 -10.34 2.09 -4.87
N ARG A 114 -10.56 2.63 -3.69
CA ARG A 114 -10.13 3.99 -3.39
C ARG A 114 -9.12 3.92 -2.28
N LEU A 115 -8.00 4.58 -2.48
CA LEU A 115 -6.91 4.56 -1.52
C LEU A 115 -6.54 5.99 -1.16
N ARG A 116 -6.40 6.24 0.14
CA ARG A 116 -5.94 7.53 0.63
C ARG A 116 -4.76 7.29 1.55
N HIS A 117 -3.67 8.01 1.33
CA HIS A 117 -2.49 7.92 2.19
C HIS A 117 -2.32 9.28 2.86
N LEU A 118 -2.55 9.30 4.16
CA LEU A 118 -2.58 10.52 4.94
C LEU A 118 -1.33 10.65 5.79
N ASP A 119 -1.08 11.87 6.22
CA ASP A 119 -0.01 12.15 7.22
C ASP A 119 1.40 11.96 6.68
N LEU A 120 1.57 11.99 5.37
CA LEU A 120 2.91 11.95 4.81
C LEU A 120 3.52 13.35 4.86
N PRO A 121 4.84 13.44 5.11
CA PRO A 121 5.51 14.73 4.97
C PRO A 121 5.37 15.23 3.55
N GLU A 122 5.38 16.53 3.39
CA GLU A 122 5.17 17.13 2.08
C GLU A 122 6.15 16.59 1.06
N GLU A 123 7.41 16.47 1.43
CA GLU A 123 8.44 16.03 0.48
C GLU A 123 8.30 14.56 0.13
N ALA A 124 7.49 13.80 0.86
CA ALA A 124 7.32 12.38 0.57
C ALA A 124 6.08 12.10 -0.28
N ARG A 125 5.21 13.08 -0.48
CA ARG A 125 3.92 12.80 -1.11
C ARG A 125 4.05 12.39 -2.56
N GLN A 126 4.89 13.05 -3.31
CA GLN A 126 5.00 12.72 -4.72
C GLN A 126 5.55 11.33 -4.95
N ILE A 127 6.62 10.97 -4.24
CA ILE A 127 7.22 9.67 -4.48
C ILE A 127 6.31 8.55 -4.02
N HIS A 128 5.56 8.76 -2.92
CA HIS A 128 4.64 7.73 -2.46
C HIS A 128 3.41 7.64 -3.36
N GLY A 129 2.98 8.76 -3.95
CA GLY A 129 1.90 8.73 -4.93
C GLY A 129 2.30 7.94 -6.16
N GLU A 130 3.51 8.15 -6.63
CA GLU A 130 4.02 7.39 -7.78
C GLU A 130 4.14 5.91 -7.44
N GLY A 131 4.56 5.62 -6.21
CA GLY A 131 4.64 4.24 -5.77
C GLY A 131 3.28 3.58 -5.77
N TRP A 132 2.25 4.28 -5.29
CA TRP A 132 0.91 3.71 -5.31
C TRP A 132 0.39 3.51 -6.73
N ASP A 133 0.73 4.41 -7.66
CA ASP A 133 0.36 4.20 -9.06
C ASP A 133 0.94 2.90 -9.58
N LEU A 134 2.21 2.65 -9.29
CA LEU A 134 2.87 1.42 -9.71
C LEU A 134 2.22 0.20 -9.05
N TYR A 135 2.07 0.23 -7.73
CA TYR A 135 1.60 -0.96 -7.04
C TYR A 135 0.12 -1.23 -7.25
N LEU A 136 -0.70 -0.20 -7.40
CA LEU A 136 -2.12 -0.44 -7.69
C LEU A 136 -2.27 -1.04 -9.09
N GLY A 137 -1.41 -0.65 -10.04
CA GLY A 137 -1.41 -1.29 -11.36
C GLY A 137 -1.07 -2.76 -11.26
N ARG A 138 -0.12 -3.12 -10.40
CA ARG A 138 0.22 -4.51 -10.18
C ARG A 138 -0.93 -5.26 -9.51
N LEU A 139 -1.64 -4.60 -8.60
CA LEU A 139 -2.78 -5.20 -7.95
C LEU A 139 -3.88 -5.54 -8.94
N VAL A 140 -4.14 -4.65 -9.89
CA VAL A 140 -5.15 -4.91 -10.91
C VAL A 140 -4.83 -6.22 -11.64
N ILE A 141 -3.57 -6.43 -11.97
CA ILE A 141 -3.15 -7.63 -12.67
C ILE A 141 -3.25 -8.86 -11.78
N ALA A 142 -2.74 -8.77 -10.57
CA ALA A 142 -2.70 -9.93 -9.67
C ALA A 142 -4.10 -10.35 -9.25
N ALA A 143 -4.97 -9.40 -8.95
CA ALA A 143 -6.30 -9.72 -8.45
C ALA A 143 -7.21 -10.31 -9.52
N THR A 144 -6.83 -10.18 -10.79
CA THR A 144 -7.61 -10.79 -11.87
C THR A 144 -6.93 -12.06 -12.39
N GLY A 145 -5.96 -12.58 -11.64
CA GLY A 145 -5.34 -13.86 -11.98
C GLY A 145 -4.09 -13.76 -12.83
N GLY A 146 -3.63 -12.55 -13.12
CA GLY A 146 -2.43 -12.37 -13.92
C GLY A 146 -1.17 -12.33 -13.09
N ASP A 147 -0.06 -12.16 -13.75
CA ASP A 147 1.24 -12.13 -13.10
C ASP A 147 1.89 -10.80 -13.41
N PRO A 148 2.01 -9.90 -12.42
CA PRO A 148 2.62 -8.61 -12.67
C PRO A 148 4.15 -8.66 -12.76
N GLY A 149 4.74 -9.82 -12.57
CA GLY A 149 6.18 -9.95 -12.67
C GLY A 149 6.87 -9.65 -11.35
N ILE A 150 8.18 -9.61 -11.38
CA ILE A 150 8.97 -9.39 -10.19
C ILE A 150 8.78 -7.97 -9.70
N ASP A 151 8.70 -7.80 -8.38
CA ASP A 151 8.57 -6.48 -7.78
C ASP A 151 9.80 -5.65 -8.16
N PRO A 152 9.62 -4.44 -8.66
CA PRO A 152 10.77 -3.62 -9.05
C PRO A 152 11.79 -3.39 -7.94
N ALA A 153 11.35 -3.35 -6.68
CA ALA A 153 12.30 -3.20 -5.59
C ALA A 153 13.22 -4.41 -5.49
N GLY A 154 12.68 -5.61 -5.74
CA GLY A 154 13.50 -6.80 -5.74
C GLY A 154 14.49 -6.83 -6.87
N VAL A 155 14.08 -6.35 -8.03
CA VAL A 155 14.98 -6.30 -9.16
C VAL A 155 16.14 -5.35 -8.87
N GLN A 156 15.85 -4.20 -8.28
CA GLN A 156 16.90 -3.26 -7.94
C GLN A 156 17.87 -3.84 -6.93
N GLN A 157 17.34 -4.60 -6.00
CA GLN A 157 18.21 -5.22 -5.02
C GLN A 157 19.15 -6.22 -5.69
N ALA A 158 18.65 -7.01 -6.60
CA ALA A 158 19.48 -7.98 -7.29
C ALA A 158 20.57 -7.28 -8.08
N ASP A 159 20.26 -6.19 -8.73
CA ASP A 159 21.27 -5.45 -9.46
C ASP A 159 22.34 -4.93 -8.53
N LYS A 160 21.97 -4.47 -7.36
CA LYS A 160 22.95 -3.95 -6.45
C LYS A 160 23.88 -5.00 -5.93
N GLU A 161 23.42 -6.20 -5.84
CA GLU A 161 24.25 -7.26 -5.32
C GLU A 161 25.28 -7.72 -6.31
N GLU A 162 25.14 -7.36 -7.54
CA GLU A 162 26.13 -7.69 -8.51
C GLU A 162 27.25 -6.71 -8.51
#